data_de9aecce1a476df75b2e17a97c4cf56a
#
_entry.id   de9aecce1a476df75b2e17a97c4cf56a
#
_cell.length_a   1.000
_cell.length_b   1.000
_cell.length_c   1.000
_cell.angle_alpha   90.00
_cell.angle_beta   90.00
_cell.angle_gamma   90.00
#
_symmetry.space_group_name_H-M   'P 1'
#
loop_
_entity.id
_entity.type
_entity.pdbx_description
1 polymer ?
#
loop_
_entity_poly.entity_id
_entity_poly.type
_entity_poly.pdbx_seq_one_letter_code
_entity_poly.pdbx_strand_id
1 'polypeptide(L)'
;MPRARLKFQYFILGGYLLGVMVSLLLGRGLVLPRDWLEVVGLVMGGVLGWWLVWLDRVAYVLILHPEAQVSQYVRYHLGKRNYRAAWDLLERRGGELDKLTTRGFLFQVAWLVLALFAITSVASMFGKMVVMGLGLRIMVEEWLEYRSNKALLKQRLFWQMKREVSNQELKRYMYIGTVVFGWLTWLLV
;
A
#
# COMPACT_ATOMS: atom_id res chain seq x y z
N MET A 1 17.02 12.41 -3.06
CA MET A 1 16.26 11.35 -3.77
C MET A 1 14.85 11.03 -3.24
N PRO A 2 14.41 11.36 -2.01
CA PRO A 2 13.06 10.99 -1.53
C PRO A 2 11.91 11.67 -2.31
N ARG A 3 12.05 12.94 -2.68
CA ARG A 3 10.96 13.69 -3.38
C ARG A 3 10.59 13.16 -4.77
N ALA A 4 11.57 12.66 -5.54
CA ALA A 4 11.30 12.08 -6.86
C ALA A 4 10.55 10.74 -6.75
N ARG A 5 10.88 9.92 -5.74
CA ARG A 5 10.20 8.65 -5.44
C ARG A 5 8.74 8.87 -5.06
N LEU A 6 8.45 9.89 -4.24
CA LEU A 6 7.09 10.26 -3.86
C LEU A 6 6.26 10.72 -5.07
N LYS A 7 6.79 11.62 -5.89
CA LYS A 7 6.08 12.07 -7.10
C LYS A 7 5.72 10.90 -8.02
N PHE A 8 6.64 9.97 -8.21
CA PHE A 8 6.39 8.77 -9.02
C PHE A 8 5.29 7.89 -8.43
N GLN A 9 5.25 7.71 -7.12
CA GLN A 9 4.21 6.94 -6.45
C GLN A 9 2.82 7.56 -6.61
N TYR A 10 2.67 8.88 -6.46
CA TYR A 10 1.40 9.57 -6.69
C TYR A 10 0.98 9.56 -8.17
N PHE A 11 1.94 9.59 -9.08
CA PHE A 11 1.65 9.43 -10.52
C PHE A 11 1.04 8.06 -10.82
N ILE A 12 1.57 6.99 -10.20
CA ILE A 12 1.00 5.64 -10.35
C ILE A 12 -0.41 5.57 -9.77
N LEU A 13 -0.63 6.13 -8.58
CA LEU A 13 -1.97 6.18 -7.99
C LEU A 13 -2.96 6.90 -8.91
N GLY A 14 -2.61 8.09 -9.39
CA GLY A 14 -3.45 8.86 -10.30
C GLY A 14 -3.74 8.10 -11.60
N GLY A 15 -2.74 7.47 -12.21
CA GLY A 15 -2.91 6.64 -13.40
C GLY A 15 -3.81 5.44 -13.17
N TYR A 16 -3.68 4.77 -12.03
CA TYR A 16 -4.54 3.64 -11.65
C TYR A 16 -5.99 4.08 -11.47
N LEU A 17 -6.24 5.15 -10.70
CA LEU A 17 -7.59 5.67 -10.48
C LEU A 17 -8.26 6.12 -11.78
N LEU A 18 -7.52 6.80 -12.64
CA LEU A 18 -8.01 7.19 -13.98
C LEU A 18 -8.31 5.95 -14.85
N GLY A 19 -7.44 4.96 -14.85
CA GLY A 19 -7.64 3.70 -15.58
C GLY A 19 -8.90 2.98 -15.15
N VAL A 20 -9.11 2.78 -13.84
CA VAL A 20 -10.32 2.17 -13.29
C VAL A 20 -11.56 3.00 -13.62
N MET A 21 -11.49 4.32 -13.48
CA MET A 21 -12.61 5.22 -13.81
C MET A 21 -12.99 5.12 -15.27
N VAL A 22 -12.03 5.19 -16.20
CA VAL A 22 -12.28 5.06 -17.64
C VAL A 22 -12.87 3.68 -17.97
N SER A 23 -12.35 2.61 -17.38
CA SER A 23 -12.86 1.27 -17.63
C SER A 23 -14.30 1.09 -17.12
N LEU A 24 -14.65 1.69 -15.98
CA LEU A 24 -16.03 1.67 -15.47
C LEU A 24 -16.98 2.51 -16.33
N LEU A 25 -16.52 3.66 -16.85
CA LEU A 25 -17.31 4.47 -17.77
C LEU A 25 -17.60 3.72 -19.07
N LEU A 26 -16.62 3.01 -19.61
CA LEU A 26 -16.76 2.25 -20.85
C LEU A 26 -17.52 0.92 -20.66
N GLY A 27 -17.25 0.20 -19.55
CA GLY A 27 -17.78 -1.14 -19.29
C GLY A 27 -19.18 -1.15 -18.72
N ARG A 28 -19.48 -0.27 -17.76
CA ARG A 28 -20.77 -0.22 -17.06
C ARG A 28 -21.70 0.90 -17.52
N GLY A 29 -21.26 1.72 -18.48
CA GLY A 29 -22.07 2.85 -18.96
C GLY A 29 -22.40 3.86 -17.85
N LEU A 30 -21.46 4.07 -16.90
CA LEU A 30 -21.62 5.08 -15.85
C LEU A 30 -21.88 6.45 -16.46
N VAL A 31 -23.00 7.06 -16.11
CA VAL A 31 -23.38 8.40 -16.57
C VAL A 31 -22.95 9.41 -15.50
N LEU A 32 -21.88 10.14 -15.76
CA LEU A 32 -21.24 11.08 -14.82
C LEU A 32 -22.19 11.98 -14.00
N PRO A 33 -23.30 12.53 -14.52
CA PRO A 33 -24.18 13.34 -13.68
C PRO A 33 -25.00 12.53 -12.65
N ARG A 34 -25.25 11.26 -12.94
CA ARG A 34 -26.09 10.39 -12.08
C ARG A 34 -25.27 9.66 -11.03
N ASP A 35 -24.05 9.22 -11.41
CA ASP A 35 -23.25 8.30 -10.58
C ASP A 35 -22.05 9.01 -9.93
N TRP A 36 -22.14 10.34 -9.74
CA TRP A 36 -21.06 11.14 -9.15
C TRP A 36 -20.58 10.63 -7.79
N LEU A 37 -21.50 10.08 -6.98
CA LEU A 37 -21.19 9.51 -5.68
C LEU A 37 -20.27 8.28 -5.80
N GLU A 38 -20.46 7.45 -6.84
CA GLU A 38 -19.57 6.31 -7.10
C GLU A 38 -18.17 6.77 -7.50
N VAL A 39 -18.08 7.81 -8.32
CA VAL A 39 -16.81 8.41 -8.75
C VAL A 39 -16.08 9.03 -7.55
N VAL A 40 -16.79 9.77 -6.71
CA VAL A 40 -16.23 10.31 -5.46
C VAL A 40 -15.78 9.18 -4.55
N GLY A 41 -16.61 8.15 -4.39
CA GLY A 41 -16.28 6.95 -3.60
C GLY A 41 -15.03 6.25 -4.12
N LEU A 42 -14.89 6.12 -5.45
CA LEU A 42 -13.71 5.55 -6.11
C LEU A 42 -12.44 6.32 -5.74
N VAL A 43 -12.46 7.64 -5.94
CA VAL A 43 -11.27 8.49 -5.71
C VAL A 43 -10.94 8.54 -4.22
N MET A 44 -11.91 8.82 -3.37
CA MET A 44 -11.71 8.92 -1.92
C MET A 44 -11.26 7.59 -1.33
N GLY A 45 -11.91 6.48 -1.74
CA GLY A 45 -11.52 5.14 -1.31
C GLY A 45 -10.10 4.78 -1.71
N GLY A 46 -9.73 5.01 -2.98
CA GLY A 46 -8.39 4.72 -3.46
C GLY A 46 -7.30 5.55 -2.77
N VAL A 47 -7.55 6.84 -2.57
CA VAL A 47 -6.63 7.72 -1.83
C VAL A 47 -6.51 7.28 -0.37
N LEU A 48 -7.62 7.00 0.29
CA LEU A 48 -7.62 6.57 1.69
C LEU A 48 -6.91 5.22 1.85
N GLY A 49 -7.20 4.25 0.98
CA GLY A 49 -6.50 2.96 0.95
C GLY A 49 -4.99 3.11 0.78
N TRP A 50 -4.57 3.99 -0.13
CA TRP A 50 -3.16 4.31 -0.34
C TRP A 50 -2.50 4.88 0.92
N TRP A 51 -3.19 5.68 1.70
CA TRP A 51 -2.68 6.27 2.93
C TRP A 51 -2.70 5.32 4.13
N LEU A 52 -3.50 4.25 4.11
CA LEU A 52 -3.57 3.28 5.22
C LEU A 52 -2.22 2.66 5.59
N VAL A 53 -1.32 2.47 4.62
CA VAL A 53 0.05 1.98 4.89
C VAL A 53 0.84 2.92 5.84
N TRP A 54 0.50 4.20 5.88
CA TRP A 54 1.12 5.13 6.82
C TRP A 54 0.71 4.88 8.28
N LEU A 55 -0.52 4.39 8.50
CA LEU A 55 -1.00 4.05 9.83
C LEU A 55 -0.14 2.93 10.47
N ASP A 56 0.35 1.99 9.66
CA ASP A 56 1.24 0.93 10.15
C ASP A 56 2.56 1.50 10.69
N ARG A 57 3.14 2.50 10.00
CA ARG A 57 4.35 3.18 10.48
C ARG A 57 4.10 3.95 11.77
N VAL A 58 2.96 4.62 11.87
CA VAL A 58 2.55 5.35 13.06
C VAL A 58 2.29 4.38 14.21
N ALA A 59 1.57 3.28 13.95
CA ALA A 59 1.32 2.23 14.94
C ALA A 59 2.62 1.57 15.42
N TYR A 60 3.57 1.30 14.51
CA TYR A 60 4.89 0.77 14.87
C TYR A 60 5.59 1.66 15.90
N VAL A 61 5.65 2.97 15.64
CA VAL A 61 6.38 3.93 16.48
C VAL A 61 5.66 4.20 17.81
N LEU A 62 4.33 4.27 17.80
CA LEU A 62 3.57 4.67 18.99
C LEU A 62 3.17 3.50 19.88
N ILE A 63 2.93 2.31 19.29
CA ILE A 63 2.28 1.19 19.97
C ILE A 63 3.19 -0.04 20.02
N LEU A 64 3.70 -0.49 18.85
CA LEU A 64 4.34 -1.80 18.74
C LEU A 64 5.79 -1.83 19.27
N HIS A 65 6.58 -0.82 18.90
CA HIS A 65 8.00 -0.75 19.26
C HIS A 65 8.39 0.64 19.79
N PRO A 66 7.83 1.05 20.95
CA PRO A 66 8.13 2.35 21.54
C PRO A 66 9.60 2.48 21.99
N GLU A 67 10.28 1.36 22.22
CA GLU A 67 11.70 1.26 22.65
C GLU A 67 12.68 1.45 21.48
N ALA A 68 12.24 1.30 20.23
CA ALA A 68 13.13 1.45 19.08
C ALA A 68 13.69 2.89 18.99
N GLN A 69 14.95 3.02 18.58
CA GLN A 69 15.60 4.34 18.49
C GLN A 69 14.80 5.33 17.63
N VAL A 70 14.29 4.87 16.48
CA VAL A 70 13.46 5.69 15.59
C VAL A 70 12.21 6.16 16.31
N SER A 71 11.58 5.30 17.11
CA SER A 71 10.37 5.61 17.87
C SER A 71 10.62 6.68 18.93
N GLN A 72 11.75 6.60 19.64
CA GLN A 72 12.14 7.59 20.63
C GLN A 72 12.37 8.98 20.00
N TYR A 73 13.06 9.04 18.85
CA TYR A 73 13.27 10.30 18.12
C TYR A 73 11.97 10.91 17.61
N VAL A 74 11.07 10.08 17.05
CA VAL A 74 9.77 10.56 16.59
C VAL A 74 8.94 11.10 17.74
N ARG A 75 8.86 10.38 18.87
CA ARG A 75 8.15 10.81 20.08
C ARG A 75 8.72 12.10 20.65
N TYR A 76 10.04 12.25 20.65
CA TYR A 76 10.69 13.50 21.08
C TYR A 76 10.25 14.70 20.24
N HIS A 77 10.20 14.55 18.90
CA HIS A 77 9.74 15.61 18.01
C HIS A 77 8.25 15.89 18.15
N LEU A 78 7.43 14.84 18.37
CA LEU A 78 6.00 15.00 18.63
C LEU A 78 5.76 15.75 19.96
N GLY A 79 6.51 15.43 21.02
CA GLY A 79 6.43 16.15 22.31
C GLY A 79 6.78 17.64 22.20
N LYS A 80 7.67 17.99 21.26
CA LYS A 80 8.00 19.38 20.93
C LYS A 80 7.04 20.04 19.92
N ARG A 81 5.92 19.40 19.57
CA ARG A 81 4.96 19.84 18.53
C ARG A 81 5.59 20.08 17.15
N ASN A 82 6.77 19.52 16.89
CA ASN A 82 7.44 19.61 15.60
C ASN A 82 7.03 18.45 14.68
N TYR A 83 5.78 18.49 14.22
CA TYR A 83 5.17 17.44 13.40
C TYR A 83 5.90 17.24 12.07
N ARG A 84 6.47 18.32 11.49
CA ARG A 84 7.21 18.22 10.21
C ARG A 84 8.49 17.39 10.37
N ALA A 85 9.25 17.62 11.45
CA ALA A 85 10.47 16.86 11.71
C ALA A 85 10.17 15.39 12.03
N ALA A 86 9.10 15.12 12.80
CA ALA A 86 8.65 13.76 13.08
C ALA A 86 8.26 13.01 11.80
N TRP A 87 7.53 13.68 10.91
CA TRP A 87 7.11 13.12 9.62
C TRP A 87 8.30 12.84 8.70
N ASP A 88 9.19 13.82 8.54
CA ASP A 88 10.39 13.69 7.69
C ASP A 88 11.31 12.56 8.18
N LEU A 89 11.39 12.38 9.49
CA LEU A 89 12.15 11.30 10.13
C LEU A 89 11.52 9.93 9.86
N LEU A 90 10.20 9.78 9.97
CA LEU A 90 9.46 8.56 9.62
C LEU A 90 9.62 8.20 8.14
N GLU A 91 9.67 9.20 7.28
CA GLU A 91 9.84 8.99 5.85
C GLU A 91 11.28 8.57 5.50
N ARG A 92 12.28 9.26 6.05
CA ARG A 92 13.69 8.98 5.76
C ARG A 92 14.17 7.69 6.38
N ARG A 93 13.74 7.39 7.61
CA ARG A 93 14.12 6.19 8.36
C ARG A 93 13.09 5.06 8.27
N GLY A 94 12.10 5.17 7.41
CA GLY A 94 11.16 4.06 7.12
C GLY A 94 11.86 2.77 6.66
N GLY A 95 13.12 2.89 6.23
CA GLY A 95 14.03 1.80 5.92
C GLY A 95 14.51 1.01 7.14
N GLU A 96 14.54 1.60 8.31
CA GLU A 96 15.00 0.99 9.56
C GLU A 96 13.85 0.28 10.31
N LEU A 97 12.60 0.40 9.82
CA LEU A 97 11.43 -0.27 10.37
C LEU A 97 11.32 -1.68 9.81
N ASP A 98 12.04 -2.62 10.42
CA ASP A 98 12.23 -3.98 9.84
C ASP A 98 10.99 -4.88 9.91
N LYS A 99 10.09 -4.66 10.88
CA LYS A 99 8.95 -5.55 11.16
C LYS A 99 7.60 -4.85 10.99
N LEU A 100 7.41 -4.17 9.85
CA LEU A 100 6.11 -3.61 9.53
C LEU A 100 5.12 -4.71 9.16
N THR A 101 3.97 -4.73 9.83
CA THR A 101 2.94 -5.76 9.67
C THR A 101 2.40 -5.82 8.24
N THR A 102 2.12 -4.64 7.65
CA THR A 102 1.56 -4.53 6.29
C THR A 102 2.51 -5.00 5.18
N ARG A 103 3.80 -5.15 5.48
CA ARG A 103 4.82 -5.58 4.52
C ARG A 103 5.15 -7.07 4.60
N GLY A 104 4.56 -7.79 5.53
CA GLY A 104 4.76 -9.23 5.67
C GLY A 104 3.92 -10.03 4.68
N PHE A 105 4.44 -11.19 4.24
CA PHE A 105 3.73 -12.14 3.37
C PHE A 105 2.35 -12.52 3.91
N LEU A 106 2.24 -12.79 5.22
CA LEU A 106 0.96 -13.17 5.84
C LEU A 106 -0.10 -12.06 5.72
N PHE A 107 0.30 -10.81 5.87
CA PHE A 107 -0.62 -9.69 5.68
C PHE A 107 -1.13 -9.63 4.24
N GLN A 108 -0.27 -9.90 3.26
CA GLN A 108 -0.66 -9.87 1.86
C GLN A 108 -1.63 -10.99 1.50
N VAL A 109 -1.46 -12.18 2.10
CA VAL A 109 -2.44 -13.27 1.97
C VAL A 109 -3.78 -12.86 2.59
N ALA A 110 -3.78 -12.27 3.78
CA ALA A 110 -5.00 -11.76 4.42
C ALA A 110 -5.65 -10.64 3.59
N TRP A 111 -4.84 -9.73 3.06
CA TRP A 111 -5.31 -8.69 2.15
C TRP A 111 -5.94 -9.26 0.88
N LEU A 112 -5.35 -10.31 0.29
CA LEU A 112 -5.91 -10.97 -0.90
C LEU A 112 -7.31 -11.54 -0.63
N VAL A 113 -7.48 -12.22 0.50
CA VAL A 113 -8.79 -12.75 0.93
C VAL A 113 -9.79 -11.61 1.13
N LEU A 114 -9.38 -10.53 1.80
CA LEU A 114 -10.20 -9.35 2.00
C LEU A 114 -10.58 -8.68 0.66
N ALA A 115 -9.64 -8.59 -0.27
CA ALA A 115 -9.86 -8.00 -1.59
C ALA A 115 -10.87 -8.81 -2.40
N LEU A 116 -10.73 -10.14 -2.42
CA LEU A 116 -11.71 -11.03 -3.05
C LEU A 116 -13.10 -10.85 -2.45
N PHE A 117 -13.19 -10.86 -1.12
CA PHE A 117 -14.46 -10.65 -0.43
C PHE A 117 -15.06 -9.27 -0.74
N ALA A 118 -14.27 -8.21 -0.70
CA ALA A 118 -14.76 -6.85 -0.98
C ALA A 118 -15.24 -6.70 -2.43
N ILE A 119 -14.54 -7.28 -3.41
CA ILE A 119 -14.89 -7.16 -4.83
C ILE A 119 -16.14 -7.98 -5.15
N THR A 120 -16.27 -9.18 -4.60
CA THR A 120 -17.41 -10.09 -4.86
C THR A 120 -18.65 -9.77 -4.03
N SER A 121 -18.51 -9.01 -2.93
CA SER A 121 -19.62 -8.58 -2.10
C SER A 121 -20.36 -7.36 -2.70
N VAL A 122 -21.53 -7.04 -2.11
CA VAL A 122 -22.32 -5.83 -2.42
C VAL A 122 -21.68 -4.55 -1.80
N ALA A 123 -20.38 -4.59 -1.47
CA ALA A 123 -19.70 -3.44 -0.90
C ALA A 123 -19.76 -2.22 -1.84
N SER A 124 -19.84 -1.04 -1.24
CA SER A 124 -19.81 0.22 -1.98
C SER A 124 -18.49 0.36 -2.77
N MET A 125 -18.52 1.13 -3.86
CA MET A 125 -17.31 1.41 -4.65
C MET A 125 -16.19 2.01 -3.80
N PHE A 126 -16.53 2.82 -2.80
CA PHE A 126 -15.60 3.34 -1.80
C PHE A 126 -14.84 2.20 -1.07
N GLY A 127 -15.58 1.22 -0.50
CA GLY A 127 -14.97 0.10 0.24
C GLY A 127 -14.04 -0.75 -0.65
N LYS A 128 -14.48 -1.07 -1.86
CA LYS A 128 -13.68 -1.80 -2.85
C LYS A 128 -12.38 -1.06 -3.15
N MET A 129 -12.46 0.24 -3.38
CA MET A 129 -11.31 1.07 -3.71
C MET A 129 -10.36 1.31 -2.53
N VAL A 130 -10.85 1.31 -1.27
CA VAL A 130 -9.98 1.34 -0.08
C VAL A 130 -9.07 0.11 -0.08
N VAL A 131 -9.64 -1.07 -0.28
CA VAL A 131 -8.87 -2.32 -0.28
C VAL A 131 -7.90 -2.39 -1.47
N MET A 132 -8.33 -1.97 -2.65
CA MET A 132 -7.49 -1.95 -3.85
C MET A 132 -6.39 -0.88 -3.77
N GLY A 133 -6.68 0.30 -3.23
CA GLY A 133 -5.68 1.36 -3.00
C GLY A 133 -4.58 0.94 -2.04
N LEU A 134 -4.95 0.21 -0.96
CA LEU A 134 -3.98 -0.40 -0.04
C LEU A 134 -3.07 -1.40 -0.76
N GLY A 135 -3.64 -2.32 -1.52
CA GLY A 135 -2.87 -3.31 -2.29
C GLY A 135 -1.96 -2.69 -3.34
N LEU A 136 -2.45 -1.67 -4.05
CA LEU A 136 -1.63 -0.92 -5.01
C LEU A 136 -0.41 -0.30 -4.34
N ARG A 137 -0.60 0.30 -3.15
CA ARG A 137 0.49 0.91 -2.40
C ARG A 137 1.54 -0.10 -2.00
N ILE A 138 1.13 -1.23 -1.45
CA ILE A 138 2.03 -2.32 -1.06
C ILE A 138 2.83 -2.80 -2.27
N MET A 139 2.16 -3.10 -3.38
CA MET A 139 2.79 -3.59 -4.60
C MET A 139 3.79 -2.58 -5.18
N VAL A 140 3.46 -1.30 -5.20
CA VAL A 140 4.37 -0.25 -5.70
C VAL A 140 5.61 -0.13 -4.81
N GLU A 141 5.46 -0.16 -3.48
CA GLU A 141 6.59 -0.11 -2.55
C GLU A 141 7.51 -1.33 -2.73
N GLU A 142 6.95 -2.52 -2.90
CA GLU A 142 7.71 -3.76 -3.15
C GLU A 142 8.49 -3.73 -4.46
N TRP A 143 7.88 -3.26 -5.55
CA TRP A 143 8.59 -3.11 -6.81
C TRP A 143 9.73 -2.09 -6.73
N LEU A 144 9.55 -1.01 -5.99
CA LEU A 144 10.60 -0.03 -5.74
C LEU A 144 11.74 -0.61 -4.89
N GLU A 145 11.41 -1.40 -3.87
CA GLU A 145 12.41 -2.10 -3.04
C GLU A 145 13.10 -3.23 -3.83
N TYR A 146 12.37 -3.99 -4.64
CA TYR A 146 12.93 -5.01 -5.51
C TYR A 146 14.00 -4.46 -6.46
N ARG A 147 13.80 -3.24 -6.96
CA ARG A 147 14.78 -2.56 -7.82
C ARG A 147 15.96 -1.98 -7.04
N SER A 148 15.76 -1.54 -5.81
CA SER A 148 16.80 -0.86 -5.03
C SER A 148 17.61 -1.82 -4.17
N ASN A 149 16.96 -2.73 -3.42
CA ASN A 149 17.63 -3.67 -2.51
C ASN A 149 16.80 -4.94 -2.31
N LYS A 150 17.12 -5.98 -3.07
CA LYS A 150 16.45 -7.29 -3.01
C LYS A 150 16.64 -8.01 -1.68
N ALA A 151 17.79 -7.84 -1.03
CA ALA A 151 18.08 -8.49 0.24
C ALA A 151 17.17 -7.94 1.35
N LEU A 152 17.03 -6.61 1.39
CA LEU A 152 16.14 -5.94 2.34
C LEU A 152 14.67 -6.34 2.12
N LEU A 153 14.23 -6.41 0.85
CA LEU A 153 12.87 -6.85 0.52
C LEU A 153 12.61 -8.27 0.99
N LYS A 154 13.56 -9.21 0.78
CA LYS A 154 13.43 -10.59 1.27
C LYS A 154 13.29 -10.64 2.79
N GLN A 155 14.15 -9.94 3.50
CA GLN A 155 14.13 -9.89 4.96
C GLN A 155 12.77 -9.37 5.46
N ARG A 156 12.20 -8.37 4.82
CA ARG A 156 10.91 -7.78 5.22
C ARG A 156 9.70 -8.62 4.85
N LEU A 157 9.66 -9.18 3.66
CA LEU A 157 8.55 -10.02 3.23
C LEU A 157 8.46 -11.32 4.02
N PHE A 158 9.61 -11.96 4.24
CA PHE A 158 9.69 -13.32 4.75
C PHE A 158 10.25 -13.41 6.17
N TRP A 159 10.25 -12.29 6.94
CA TRP A 159 10.74 -12.30 8.32
C TRP A 159 10.02 -13.31 9.23
N GLN A 160 8.79 -13.68 8.87
CA GLN A 160 7.99 -14.67 9.58
C GLN A 160 8.33 -16.13 9.19
N MET A 161 9.06 -16.31 8.09
CA MET A 161 9.48 -17.64 7.63
C MET A 161 10.88 -17.97 8.12
N LYS A 162 11.04 -19.18 8.66
CA LYS A 162 12.36 -19.69 9.09
C LYS A 162 13.27 -20.12 7.92
N ARG A 163 12.76 -20.09 6.68
CA ARG A 163 13.46 -20.55 5.49
C ARG A 163 14.04 -19.36 4.71
N GLU A 164 15.25 -19.54 4.20
CA GLU A 164 15.83 -18.59 3.25
C GLU A 164 15.16 -18.70 1.87
N VAL A 165 14.67 -17.57 1.37
CA VAL A 165 14.01 -17.47 0.07
C VAL A 165 15.01 -17.15 -1.02
N SER A 166 15.02 -17.92 -2.11
CA SER A 166 15.91 -17.70 -3.25
C SER A 166 15.54 -16.44 -4.04
N ASN A 167 16.47 -15.93 -4.86
CA ASN A 167 16.18 -14.79 -5.75
C ASN A 167 15.14 -15.13 -6.83
N GLN A 168 15.09 -16.39 -7.24
CA GLN A 168 14.10 -16.87 -8.23
C GLN A 168 12.70 -16.94 -7.62
N GLU A 169 12.58 -17.40 -6.37
CA GLU A 169 11.31 -17.45 -5.64
C GLU A 169 10.77 -16.03 -5.42
N LEU A 170 11.63 -15.09 -4.99
CA LEU A 170 11.24 -13.68 -4.87
C LEU A 170 10.74 -13.11 -6.20
N LYS A 171 11.44 -13.38 -7.30
CA LYS A 171 11.02 -12.94 -8.63
C LYS A 171 9.65 -13.49 -9.01
N ARG A 172 9.44 -14.80 -8.82
CA ARG A 172 8.14 -15.47 -9.08
C ARG A 172 7.03 -14.84 -8.23
N TYR A 173 7.28 -14.63 -6.96
CA TYR A 173 6.35 -13.99 -6.04
C TYR A 173 5.91 -12.60 -6.54
N MET A 174 6.85 -11.74 -6.94
CA MET A 174 6.56 -10.40 -7.46
C MET A 174 5.68 -10.45 -8.72
N TYR A 175 5.97 -11.37 -9.66
CA TYR A 175 5.17 -11.51 -10.87
C TYR A 175 3.77 -12.06 -10.57
N ILE A 176 3.66 -13.09 -9.74
CA ILE A 176 2.37 -13.66 -9.34
C ILE A 176 1.52 -12.59 -8.64
N GLY A 177 2.09 -11.83 -7.69
CA GLY A 177 1.39 -10.74 -7.02
C GLY A 177 0.87 -9.69 -8.00
N THR A 178 1.68 -9.31 -9.00
CA THR A 178 1.26 -8.35 -10.04
C THR A 178 0.13 -8.89 -10.90
N VAL A 179 0.21 -10.15 -11.32
CA VAL A 179 -0.85 -10.81 -12.12
C VAL A 179 -2.15 -10.91 -11.32
N VAL A 180 -2.06 -11.33 -10.06
CA VAL A 180 -3.22 -11.43 -9.16
C VAL A 180 -3.86 -10.06 -8.93
N PHE A 181 -3.07 -9.02 -8.70
CA PHE A 181 -3.58 -7.65 -8.56
C PHE A 181 -4.27 -7.16 -9.84
N GLY A 182 -3.68 -7.41 -11.01
CA GLY A 182 -4.29 -7.11 -12.30
C GLY A 182 -5.61 -7.85 -12.52
N TRP A 183 -5.68 -9.12 -12.14
CA TRP A 183 -6.89 -9.92 -12.20
C TRP A 183 -7.99 -9.38 -11.27
N LEU A 184 -7.64 -9.02 -10.03
CA LEU A 184 -8.57 -8.36 -9.09
C LEU A 184 -9.09 -7.02 -9.64
N THR A 185 -8.21 -6.24 -10.27
CA THR A 185 -8.61 -4.99 -10.91
C THR A 185 -9.58 -5.25 -12.07
N TRP A 186 -9.34 -6.30 -12.86
CA TRP A 186 -10.26 -6.69 -13.92
C TRP A 186 -11.62 -7.14 -13.40
N LEU A 187 -11.66 -7.89 -12.28
CA LEU A 187 -12.92 -8.28 -11.64
C LEU A 187 -13.70 -7.08 -11.06
N LEU A 188 -12.99 -6.00 -10.69
CA LEU A 188 -13.60 -4.80 -10.14
C LEU A 188 -14.34 -4.00 -11.21
N VAL A 189 -13.81 -3.98 -12.43
CA VAL A 189 -14.32 -3.22 -13.59
C VAL A 189 -15.42 -3.97 -14.31
#